data_603c9573179f29cffcb9f5133ea3dc08
#
_entry.id   603c9573179f29cffcb9f5133ea3dc08
#
_cell.length_a   1.000
_cell.length_b   1.000
_cell.length_c   1.000
_cell.angle_alpha   90.00
_cell.angle_beta   90.00
_cell.angle_gamma   90.00
#
_symmetry.space_group_name_H-M   'P 1'
#
loop_
_entity.id
_entity.type
_entity.pdbx_description
1 polymer ?
#
loop_
_entity_poly.entity_id
_entity_poly.type
_entity_poly.pdbx_seq_one_letter_code
_entity_poly.pdbx_strand_id
1 'polypeptide(L)'
;MKLFHKFFIVAISFVIALPISFSVLAQDSNPTLGIEEIIVTARKKDESIQDVPMAVTAITDQLRESSVRRIEDIQAFAPNLFINRTPGIASGAAITIRGVASLESDKSYEPSIGVVMDGMFLGTSSGVLLDNFDIERIEVLRGPQGTLFGKNTTGGILNVIRTPVSLDEFGVDASLTLG
;
A
#
# COMPACT_ATOMS: atom_id res chain seq x y z
N MET A 1 63.43 20.10 -45.44
CA MET A 1 61.97 20.33 -45.27
C MET A 1 61.14 19.08 -45.54
N LYS A 2 61.49 18.20 -46.47
CA LYS A 2 60.64 16.96 -46.75
C LYS A 2 60.80 15.84 -45.71
N LEU A 3 61.88 15.83 -44.92
CA LEU A 3 62.07 14.78 -43.89
C LEU A 3 61.27 15.05 -42.64
N PHE A 4 61.03 16.29 -42.26
CA PHE A 4 60.21 16.70 -41.11
C PHE A 4 58.75 16.39 -41.33
N HIS A 5 58.25 16.51 -42.55
CA HIS A 5 56.82 16.20 -42.84
C HIS A 5 56.53 14.70 -42.75
N LYS A 6 57.48 13.84 -43.08
CA LYS A 6 57.31 12.39 -42.98
C LYS A 6 57.31 11.93 -41.51
N PHE A 7 58.12 12.55 -40.67
CA PHE A 7 58.12 12.24 -39.23
C PHE A 7 56.80 12.69 -38.54
N PHE A 8 56.25 13.84 -38.96
CA PHE A 8 55.01 14.36 -38.39
C PHE A 8 53.80 13.52 -38.76
N ILE A 9 53.75 12.99 -39.98
CA ILE A 9 52.63 12.10 -40.42
C ILE A 9 52.70 10.74 -39.72
N VAL A 10 53.89 10.20 -39.45
CA VAL A 10 54.04 8.92 -38.71
C VAL A 10 53.68 9.11 -37.24
N ALA A 11 54.00 10.24 -36.63
CA ALA A 11 53.64 10.53 -35.25
C ALA A 11 52.10 10.68 -35.05
N ILE A 12 51.41 11.33 -36.01
CA ILE A 12 49.96 11.49 -35.99
C ILE A 12 49.25 10.14 -36.20
N SER A 13 49.82 9.28 -37.07
CA SER A 13 49.23 7.93 -37.32
C SER A 13 49.34 7.00 -36.12
N PHE A 14 50.31 7.19 -35.22
CA PHE A 14 50.48 6.36 -34.02
C PHE A 14 49.53 6.77 -32.87
N VAL A 15 49.08 8.04 -32.85
CA VAL A 15 48.12 8.53 -31.84
C VAL A 15 46.69 8.04 -32.10
N ILE A 16 46.34 7.72 -33.36
CA ILE A 16 45.00 7.26 -33.75
C ILE A 16 44.80 5.74 -33.50
N ALA A 17 45.89 4.99 -33.25
CA ALA A 17 45.86 3.54 -33.06
C ALA A 17 45.74 3.07 -31.60
N LEU A 18 45.49 3.97 -30.65
CA LEU A 18 45.16 3.58 -29.29
C LEU A 18 43.73 3.03 -29.25
N PRO A 19 43.54 1.71 -29.02
CA PRO A 19 42.20 1.17 -28.81
C PRO A 19 41.68 1.77 -27.50
N ILE A 20 40.72 2.67 -27.60
CA ILE A 20 39.91 3.07 -26.44
C ILE A 20 39.09 1.86 -26.08
N SER A 21 39.62 1.02 -25.20
CA SER A 21 38.87 -0.04 -24.57
C SER A 21 37.82 0.62 -23.66
N PHE A 22 36.68 0.96 -24.22
CA PHE A 22 35.50 1.21 -23.42
C PHE A 22 35.16 -0.12 -22.75
N SER A 23 35.61 -0.28 -21.50
CA SER A 23 35.01 -1.26 -20.61
C SER A 23 33.55 -0.84 -20.39
N VAL A 24 32.65 -1.37 -21.21
CA VAL A 24 31.25 -1.38 -20.90
C VAL A 24 31.17 -2.22 -19.63
N LEU A 25 31.13 -1.53 -18.48
CA LEU A 25 30.59 -2.12 -17.27
C LEU A 25 29.15 -2.44 -17.62
N ALA A 26 28.91 -3.68 -18.06
CA ALA A 26 27.60 -4.25 -18.05
C ALA A 26 27.19 -4.21 -16.57
N GLN A 27 26.48 -3.15 -16.21
CA GLN A 27 25.74 -3.09 -14.98
C GLN A 27 24.69 -4.19 -15.14
N ASP A 28 24.94 -5.34 -14.51
CA ASP A 28 23.95 -6.39 -14.33
C ASP A 28 22.79 -5.79 -13.51
N SER A 29 22.01 -4.95 -14.17
CA SER A 29 20.63 -4.72 -13.77
C SER A 29 19.87 -5.96 -14.19
N ASN A 30 20.11 -7.08 -13.49
CA ASN A 30 19.08 -8.08 -13.37
C ASN A 30 17.89 -7.34 -12.76
N PRO A 31 16.82 -7.05 -13.48
CA PRO A 31 15.57 -6.82 -12.83
C PRO A 31 15.27 -8.18 -12.19
N THR A 32 15.62 -8.31 -10.92
CA THR A 32 14.98 -9.31 -10.10
C THR A 32 13.50 -9.00 -10.29
N LEU A 33 12.84 -9.81 -11.10
CA LEU A 33 11.37 -9.94 -11.07
C LEU A 33 11.05 -10.57 -9.70
N GLY A 34 11.53 -9.93 -8.63
CA GLY A 34 11.10 -10.20 -7.29
C GLY A 34 9.64 -9.78 -7.27
N ILE A 35 8.76 -10.75 -7.18
CA ILE A 35 7.38 -10.48 -6.80
C ILE A 35 7.52 -9.69 -5.50
N GLU A 36 7.08 -8.45 -5.51
CA GLU A 36 7.10 -7.60 -4.33
C GLU A 36 6.34 -8.32 -3.22
N GLU A 37 7.04 -8.66 -2.15
CA GLU A 37 6.44 -9.40 -1.05
C GLU A 37 5.56 -8.45 -0.24
N ILE A 38 4.26 -8.68 -0.29
CA ILE A 38 3.29 -7.90 0.48
C ILE A 38 3.25 -8.44 1.91
N ILE A 39 3.73 -7.64 2.85
CA ILE A 39 3.67 -7.94 4.28
C ILE A 39 2.35 -7.43 4.85
N VAL A 40 1.68 -8.27 5.63
CA VAL A 40 0.41 -7.98 6.29
C VAL A 40 0.49 -8.27 7.79
N THR A 41 -0.36 -7.62 8.57
CA THR A 41 -0.50 -7.83 10.02
C THR A 41 -1.80 -8.53 10.39
N ALA A 42 -2.36 -9.27 9.45
CA ALA A 42 -3.66 -9.96 9.56
C ALA A 42 -3.79 -10.87 10.80
N ARG A 43 -2.69 -11.43 11.29
CA ARG A 43 -2.66 -12.24 12.51
C ARG A 43 -1.95 -11.56 13.69
N LYS A 44 -1.92 -10.23 13.72
CA LYS A 44 -1.21 -9.42 14.73
C LYS A 44 0.29 -9.68 14.78
N LYS A 45 0.88 -10.10 13.67
CA LYS A 45 2.31 -10.24 13.43
C LYS A 45 2.56 -9.97 11.96
N ASP A 46 3.74 -9.46 11.65
CA ASP A 46 4.16 -9.25 10.27
C ASP A 46 4.45 -10.61 9.62
N GLU A 47 3.77 -10.88 8.52
CA GLU A 47 3.96 -12.10 7.73
C GLU A 47 3.59 -11.85 6.26
N SER A 48 4.16 -12.67 5.37
CA SER A 48 3.81 -12.61 3.96
C SER A 48 2.33 -12.92 3.74
N ILE A 49 1.66 -12.15 2.89
CA ILE A 49 0.25 -12.40 2.55
C ILE A 49 0.03 -13.82 2.02
N GLN A 50 1.05 -14.41 1.41
CA GLN A 50 1.00 -15.77 0.87
C GLN A 50 1.01 -16.84 1.97
N ASP A 51 1.55 -16.55 3.13
CA ASP A 51 1.64 -17.46 4.28
C ASP A 51 0.42 -17.37 5.20
N VAL A 52 -0.47 -16.41 4.95
CA VAL A 52 -1.68 -16.21 5.75
C VAL A 52 -2.76 -17.21 5.34
N PRO A 53 -3.18 -18.15 6.22
CA PRO A 53 -4.18 -19.17 5.88
C PRO A 53 -5.62 -18.64 5.92
N MET A 54 -5.85 -17.43 5.45
CA MET A 54 -7.16 -16.79 5.39
C MET A 54 -7.26 -15.86 4.18
N ALA A 55 -8.48 -15.50 3.79
CA ALA A 55 -8.68 -14.60 2.67
C ALA A 55 -8.41 -13.15 3.08
N VAL A 56 -7.24 -12.64 2.76
CA VAL A 56 -6.81 -11.25 2.98
C VAL A 56 -6.68 -10.53 1.63
N THR A 57 -7.03 -9.27 1.61
CA THR A 57 -6.64 -8.33 0.55
C THR A 57 -5.92 -7.18 1.20
N ALA A 58 -4.68 -6.95 0.82
CA ALA A 58 -3.93 -5.77 1.19
C ALA A 58 -4.03 -4.74 0.05
N ILE A 59 -4.31 -3.51 0.39
CA ILE A 59 -4.40 -2.36 -0.50
C ILE A 59 -3.32 -1.39 -0.05
N THR A 60 -2.27 -1.25 -0.85
CA THR A 60 -1.07 -0.44 -0.57
C THR A 60 -0.87 0.61 -1.66
N ASP A 61 -0.29 0.23 -2.78
CA ASP A 61 0.03 1.13 -3.89
C ASP A 61 -1.20 1.79 -4.49
N GLN A 62 -2.34 1.08 -4.50
CA GLN A 62 -3.61 1.63 -4.96
C GLN A 62 -4.05 2.86 -4.17
N LEU A 63 -3.65 2.97 -2.90
CA LEU A 63 -3.94 4.15 -2.08
C LEU A 63 -3.17 5.39 -2.57
N ARG A 64 -1.98 5.19 -3.15
CA ARG A 64 -1.11 6.26 -3.64
C ARG A 64 -1.33 6.57 -5.11
N GLU A 65 -1.45 5.54 -5.94
CA GLU A 65 -1.52 5.66 -7.40
C GLU A 65 -2.93 5.94 -7.92
N SER A 66 -3.95 5.47 -7.20
CA SER A 66 -5.35 5.64 -7.57
C SER A 66 -5.93 6.90 -6.94
N SER A 67 -7.01 7.40 -7.52
CA SER A 67 -7.79 8.50 -6.95
C SER A 67 -8.59 8.08 -5.71
N VAL A 68 -8.04 7.17 -4.88
CA VAL A 68 -8.63 6.73 -3.62
C VAL A 68 -8.47 7.86 -2.61
N ARG A 69 -9.54 8.59 -2.40
CA ARG A 69 -9.56 9.74 -1.48
C ARG A 69 -10.18 9.41 -0.13
N ARG A 70 -11.03 8.41 -0.11
CA ARG A 70 -11.83 8.01 1.04
C ARG A 70 -11.78 6.51 1.21
N ILE A 71 -12.02 6.08 2.42
CA ILE A 71 -12.06 4.65 2.74
C ILE A 71 -13.13 3.90 1.93
N GLU A 72 -14.21 4.57 1.51
CA GLU A 72 -15.25 3.94 0.68
C GLU A 72 -14.73 3.52 -0.70
N ASP A 73 -13.73 4.22 -1.21
CA ASP A 73 -13.21 3.97 -2.56
C ASP A 73 -12.47 2.62 -2.64
N ILE A 74 -12.01 2.09 -1.49
CA ILE A 74 -11.31 0.78 -1.43
C ILE A 74 -12.18 -0.40 -1.86
N GLN A 75 -13.51 -0.25 -1.84
CA GLN A 75 -14.42 -1.30 -2.31
C GLN A 75 -14.16 -1.71 -3.76
N ALA A 76 -13.58 -0.82 -4.58
CA ALA A 76 -13.19 -1.13 -5.95
C ALA A 76 -12.05 -2.17 -6.02
N PHE A 77 -11.24 -2.30 -4.98
CA PHE A 77 -10.06 -3.15 -4.94
C PHE A 77 -10.25 -4.42 -4.09
N ALA A 78 -11.31 -4.48 -3.29
CA ALA A 78 -11.59 -5.63 -2.44
C ALA A 78 -12.90 -6.32 -2.85
N PRO A 79 -12.85 -7.53 -3.45
CA PRO A 79 -14.05 -8.25 -3.85
C PRO A 79 -14.98 -8.52 -2.66
N ASN A 80 -16.28 -8.36 -2.88
CA ASN A 80 -17.35 -8.57 -1.88
C ASN A 80 -17.25 -7.67 -0.63
N LEU A 81 -16.56 -6.55 -0.74
CA LEU A 81 -16.57 -5.45 0.23
C LEU A 81 -17.49 -4.35 -0.28
N PHE A 82 -18.41 -3.89 0.55
CA PHE A 82 -19.22 -2.70 0.30
C PHE A 82 -19.18 -1.80 1.52
N ILE A 83 -18.93 -0.52 1.27
CA ILE A 83 -18.89 0.52 2.30
C ILE A 83 -19.84 1.63 1.88
N ASN A 84 -20.91 1.77 2.62
CA ASN A 84 -21.95 2.75 2.36
C ASN A 84 -22.03 3.75 3.52
N ARG A 85 -22.22 5.02 3.20
CA ARG A 85 -22.45 6.05 4.21
C ARG A 85 -23.76 5.80 4.94
N THR A 86 -23.73 5.93 6.24
CA THR A 86 -24.92 5.86 7.06
C THR A 86 -25.66 7.20 7.02
N PRO A 87 -26.93 7.25 6.55
CA PRO A 87 -27.71 8.48 6.56
C PRO A 87 -27.79 9.10 7.95
N GLY A 88 -27.57 10.40 8.04
CA GLY A 88 -27.66 11.13 9.31
C GLY A 88 -26.43 11.06 10.22
N ILE A 89 -25.40 10.28 9.86
CA ILE A 89 -24.12 10.21 10.60
C ILE A 89 -22.99 10.59 9.64
N ALA A 90 -22.42 11.76 9.79
CA ALA A 90 -21.44 12.32 8.86
C ALA A 90 -20.20 11.43 8.65
N SER A 91 -19.73 10.76 9.71
CA SER A 91 -18.57 9.86 9.70
C SER A 91 -18.93 8.39 9.86
N GLY A 92 -20.22 8.02 9.69
CA GLY A 92 -20.71 6.67 9.89
C GLY A 92 -20.71 5.86 8.59
N ALA A 93 -20.29 4.61 8.66
CA ALA A 93 -20.35 3.67 7.56
C ALA A 93 -21.01 2.37 7.94
N ALA A 94 -21.85 1.87 7.03
CA ALA A 94 -22.31 0.48 7.01
C ALA A 94 -21.34 -0.32 6.14
N ILE A 95 -20.64 -1.26 6.75
CA ILE A 95 -19.70 -2.14 6.06
C ILE A 95 -20.34 -3.51 5.87
N THR A 96 -20.20 -4.05 4.67
CA THR A 96 -20.65 -5.38 4.30
C THR A 96 -19.50 -6.17 3.72
N ILE A 97 -19.24 -7.37 4.25
CA ILE A 97 -18.26 -8.31 3.71
C ILE A 97 -18.94 -9.65 3.44
N ARG A 98 -18.88 -10.14 2.21
CA ARG A 98 -19.51 -11.41 1.79
C ARG A 98 -20.99 -11.52 2.17
N GLY A 99 -21.73 -10.41 2.12
CA GLY A 99 -23.14 -10.35 2.48
C GLY A 99 -23.44 -10.25 3.98
N VAL A 100 -22.43 -10.37 4.86
CA VAL A 100 -22.60 -10.06 6.29
C VAL A 100 -22.48 -8.55 6.44
N ALA A 101 -23.51 -7.94 6.98
CA ALA A 101 -23.61 -6.48 7.09
C ALA A 101 -23.88 -6.04 8.53
N SER A 102 -23.39 -4.86 8.86
CA SER A 102 -23.81 -4.08 10.01
C SER A 102 -24.59 -2.88 9.49
N LEU A 103 -25.90 -2.97 9.47
CA LEU A 103 -26.78 -1.95 8.87
C LEU A 103 -27.26 -0.91 9.87
N GLU A 104 -27.15 -1.22 11.17
CA GLU A 104 -27.68 -0.37 12.21
C GLU A 104 -26.73 0.75 12.59
N SER A 105 -27.28 1.95 12.62
CA SER A 105 -26.58 3.18 13.05
C SER A 105 -26.68 3.42 14.55
N ASP A 106 -27.46 2.62 15.24
CA ASP A 106 -27.67 2.75 16.67
C ASP A 106 -26.40 2.35 17.43
N LYS A 107 -25.96 3.20 18.33
CA LYS A 107 -24.77 2.98 19.16
C LYS A 107 -24.90 1.79 20.11
N SER A 108 -26.13 1.34 20.37
CA SER A 108 -26.40 0.14 21.16
C SER A 108 -26.24 -1.15 20.38
N TYR A 109 -26.13 -1.07 19.05
CA TYR A 109 -25.96 -2.24 18.19
C TYR A 109 -24.48 -2.56 17.98
N GLU A 110 -24.12 -3.80 18.19
CA GLU A 110 -22.77 -4.27 17.97
C GLU A 110 -22.54 -4.60 16.48
N PRO A 111 -21.50 -4.04 15.84
CA PRO A 111 -21.22 -4.33 14.44
C PRO A 111 -20.80 -5.78 14.23
N SER A 112 -21.17 -6.35 13.07
CA SER A 112 -20.72 -7.70 12.67
C SER A 112 -19.36 -7.69 11.96
N ILE A 113 -18.89 -6.51 11.58
CA ILE A 113 -17.60 -6.28 10.94
C ILE A 113 -16.81 -5.32 11.80
N GLY A 114 -15.62 -5.77 12.21
CA GLY A 114 -14.72 -4.97 13.01
C GLY A 114 -13.92 -4.00 12.15
N VAL A 115 -13.72 -2.80 12.67
CA VAL A 115 -12.73 -1.86 12.12
C VAL A 115 -11.64 -1.67 13.16
N VAL A 116 -10.41 -1.86 12.75
CA VAL A 116 -9.24 -1.75 13.59
C VAL A 116 -8.33 -0.69 12.98
N MET A 117 -7.83 0.23 13.78
CA MET A 117 -6.87 1.24 13.37
C MET A 117 -5.65 1.13 14.26
N ASP A 118 -4.48 0.86 13.67
CA ASP A 118 -3.21 0.67 14.41
C ASP A 118 -3.36 -0.25 15.62
N GLY A 119 -4.11 -1.35 15.48
CA GLY A 119 -4.38 -2.31 16.55
C GLY A 119 -5.51 -1.92 17.50
N MET A 120 -6.06 -0.73 17.41
CA MET A 120 -7.18 -0.26 18.23
C MET A 120 -8.53 -0.57 17.55
N PHE A 121 -9.38 -1.31 18.23
CA PHE A 121 -10.71 -1.64 17.74
C PHE A 121 -11.66 -0.46 17.86
N LEU A 122 -12.29 -0.07 16.75
CA LEU A 122 -13.34 0.94 16.71
C LEU A 122 -14.68 0.28 17.01
N GLY A 123 -15.20 0.49 18.20
CA GLY A 123 -16.39 -0.17 18.70
C GLY A 123 -17.73 0.29 18.09
N THR A 124 -17.71 1.29 17.24
CA THR A 124 -18.93 1.86 16.63
C THR A 124 -18.74 2.10 15.15
N SER A 125 -19.82 2.12 14.38
CA SER A 125 -19.81 2.51 12.97
C SER A 125 -19.54 4.00 12.76
N SER A 126 -19.62 4.82 13.81
CA SER A 126 -19.29 6.24 13.77
C SER A 126 -17.80 6.45 13.78
N GLY A 127 -17.30 7.32 12.91
CA GLY A 127 -15.86 7.59 12.81
C GLY A 127 -15.08 6.61 11.91
N VAL A 128 -15.78 5.71 11.23
CA VAL A 128 -15.15 4.75 10.30
C VAL A 128 -14.82 5.38 8.95
N LEU A 129 -15.61 6.39 8.54
CA LEU A 129 -15.31 7.14 7.31
C LEU A 129 -14.13 8.07 7.55
N LEU A 130 -12.96 7.57 7.24
CA LEU A 130 -11.70 8.28 7.35
C LEU A 130 -11.31 8.84 5.99
N ASP A 131 -10.73 10.02 6.01
CA ASP A 131 -10.01 10.51 4.84
C ASP A 131 -8.73 9.67 4.67
N ASN A 132 -8.36 9.39 3.43
CA ASN A 132 -7.20 8.57 3.09
C ASN A 132 -5.89 9.35 3.26
N PHE A 133 -5.73 9.98 4.43
CA PHE A 133 -4.54 10.73 4.78
C PHE A 133 -3.66 9.88 5.71
N ASP A 134 -2.37 9.80 5.37
CA ASP A 134 -1.37 9.11 6.18
C ASP A 134 -1.67 7.61 6.43
N ILE A 135 -2.33 6.95 5.48
CA ILE A 135 -2.58 5.52 5.51
C ILE A 135 -1.49 4.81 4.69
N GLU A 136 -0.78 3.90 5.32
CA GLU A 136 0.23 3.05 4.68
C GLU A 136 -0.45 1.95 3.88
N ARG A 137 -1.38 1.22 4.54
CA ARG A 137 -2.12 0.12 3.91
C ARG A 137 -3.44 -0.15 4.61
N ILE A 138 -4.35 -0.76 3.87
CA ILE A 138 -5.62 -1.25 4.40
C ILE A 138 -5.71 -2.75 4.11
N GLU A 139 -5.94 -3.53 5.14
CA GLU A 139 -6.09 -4.99 5.05
C GLU A 139 -7.56 -5.37 5.25
N VAL A 140 -8.14 -6.07 4.29
CA VAL A 140 -9.51 -6.60 4.37
C VAL A 140 -9.44 -8.09 4.67
N LEU A 141 -9.75 -8.47 5.90
CA LEU A 141 -9.80 -9.85 6.36
C LEU A 141 -11.23 -10.35 6.24
N ARG A 142 -11.46 -11.37 5.44
CA ARG A 142 -12.80 -11.89 5.16
C ARG A 142 -13.09 -13.15 5.95
N GLY A 143 -14.24 -13.16 6.59
CA GLY A 143 -14.73 -14.26 7.43
C GLY A 143 -14.45 -14.05 8.91
N PRO A 144 -14.90 -14.97 9.79
CA PRO A 144 -14.83 -14.79 11.23
C PRO A 144 -13.42 -14.63 11.77
N GLN A 145 -13.19 -13.58 12.57
CA GLN A 145 -11.88 -13.24 13.17
C GLN A 145 -11.93 -13.19 14.71
N GLY A 146 -12.92 -13.83 15.33
CA GLY A 146 -13.18 -13.74 16.76
C GLY A 146 -12.05 -14.19 17.65
N THR A 147 -11.20 -15.13 17.21
CA THR A 147 -10.08 -15.65 18.01
C THR A 147 -8.97 -14.63 18.22
N LEU A 148 -8.72 -13.76 17.24
CA LEU A 148 -7.62 -12.78 17.26
C LEU A 148 -8.09 -11.37 17.63
N PHE A 149 -9.28 -11.00 17.18
CA PHE A 149 -9.79 -9.64 17.29
C PHE A 149 -11.00 -9.51 18.25
N GLY A 150 -11.49 -10.64 18.77
CA GLY A 150 -12.58 -10.64 19.74
C GLY A 150 -13.96 -10.56 19.10
N LYS A 151 -14.92 -10.05 19.88
CA LYS A 151 -16.32 -9.93 19.45
C LYS A 151 -16.47 -8.95 18.26
N ASN A 152 -17.62 -8.98 17.60
CA ASN A 152 -17.98 -8.05 16.54
C ASN A 152 -17.14 -8.20 15.26
N THR A 153 -16.68 -9.41 14.97
CA THR A 153 -15.82 -9.74 13.83
C THR A 153 -16.29 -10.98 13.08
N THR A 154 -17.60 -11.20 13.09
CA THR A 154 -18.23 -12.40 12.49
C THR A 154 -18.13 -12.40 10.97
N GLY A 155 -18.29 -11.24 10.34
CA GLY A 155 -18.19 -11.09 8.88
C GLY A 155 -16.77 -10.84 8.39
N GLY A 156 -15.93 -10.28 9.25
CA GLY A 156 -14.56 -9.92 8.90
C GLY A 156 -14.05 -8.69 9.63
N ILE A 157 -12.89 -8.21 9.17
CA ILE A 157 -12.23 -7.03 9.71
C ILE A 157 -11.72 -6.15 8.58
N LEU A 158 -11.82 -4.86 8.79
CA LEU A 158 -11.10 -3.82 8.08
C LEU A 158 -10.00 -3.31 9.00
N ASN A 159 -8.75 -3.64 8.69
CA ASN A 159 -7.59 -3.23 9.46
C ASN A 159 -6.86 -2.09 8.70
N VAL A 160 -6.84 -0.93 9.31
CA VAL A 160 -6.23 0.29 8.77
C VAL A 160 -4.90 0.52 9.49
N ILE A 161 -3.82 0.58 8.75
CA ILE A 161 -2.48 0.81 9.25
C ILE A 161 -2.00 2.15 8.71
N ARG A 162 -1.64 3.04 9.62
CA ARG A 162 -1.09 4.35 9.27
C ARG A 162 0.42 4.26 9.07
N THR A 163 0.95 5.22 8.33
CA THR A 163 2.39 5.38 8.15
C THR A 163 3.08 5.54 9.51
N PRO A 164 4.06 4.70 9.84
CA PRO A 164 4.76 4.81 11.12
C PRO A 164 5.54 6.12 11.17
N VAL A 165 5.53 6.76 12.33
CA VAL A 165 6.28 7.99 12.55
C VAL A 165 7.77 7.68 12.60
N SER A 166 8.56 8.30 11.71
CA SER A 166 10.02 8.28 11.83
C SER A 166 10.46 9.24 12.92
N LEU A 167 11.33 8.77 13.82
CA LEU A 167 11.95 9.60 14.85
C LEU A 167 13.33 10.14 14.40
N ASP A 168 13.89 9.59 13.34
CA ASP A 168 15.25 9.86 12.89
C ASP A 168 15.30 10.83 11.70
N GLU A 169 14.18 11.01 11.00
CA GLU A 169 14.12 11.83 9.81
C GLU A 169 12.93 12.78 9.86
N PHE A 170 13.16 14.02 9.42
CA PHE A 170 12.08 14.98 9.20
C PHE A 170 11.54 14.81 7.77
N GLY A 171 10.28 14.43 7.65
CA GLY A 171 9.58 14.29 6.38
C GLY A 171 8.36 15.22 6.32
N VAL A 172 8.02 15.69 5.13
CA VAL A 172 6.77 16.43 4.88
C VAL A 172 6.09 15.81 3.66
N ASP A 173 4.89 15.29 3.87
CA ASP A 173 4.01 14.88 2.79
C ASP A 173 2.95 15.96 2.55
N ALA A 174 2.86 16.42 1.30
CA ALA A 174 1.87 17.39 0.90
C ALA A 174 1.21 16.98 -0.42
N SER A 175 -0.11 16.93 -0.47
CA SER A 175 -0.87 16.65 -1.69
C SER A 175 -1.72 17.85 -2.07
N LEU A 176 -1.67 18.26 -3.35
CA LEU A 176 -2.53 19.30 -3.93
C LEU A 176 -3.40 18.67 -5.01
N THR A 177 -4.70 18.71 -4.82
CA THR A 177 -5.66 18.25 -5.82
C THR A 177 -6.42 19.44 -6.39
N LEU A 178 -6.29 19.66 -7.69
CA LEU A 178 -7.05 20.65 -8.46
C LEU A 178 -8.16 19.92 -9.21
N GLY A 179 -9.40 20.33 -8.99
CA GLY A 179 -10.60 19.77 -9.64
C GLY A 179 -11.46 20.86 -10.28
#